data_16227e0e208912e6369a9846f9bda3bc
#
_entry.id   16227e0e208912e6369a9846f9bda3bc
#
_cell.length_a   1.000
_cell.length_b   1.000
_cell.length_c   1.000
_cell.angle_alpha   90.00
_cell.angle_beta   90.00
_cell.angle_gamma   90.00
#
_symmetry.space_group_name_H-M   'P 1'
#
loop_
_entity.id
_entity.type
_entity.pdbx_description
1 polymer ?
#
loop_
_entity_poly.entity_id
_entity_poly.type
_entity_poly.pdbx_seq_one_letter_code
_entity_poly.pdbx_strand_id
1 'polypeptide(L)'
;MASECGDTAHVSEAPGRLTIVGLGGSLRAASHSRAALEVALAGAEEAGAETRLLDLRELALPMFDPEHESPAGAAAELVETCYAADGMLWSSPLYQGTVSGAFKNSLDWLHILGSREPPYLHDRS
;
A
#
# COMPACT_ATOMS: atom_id res chain seq x y z
N MET A 1 -8.02 12.66 29.69
CA MET A 1 -7.75 12.32 28.81
C MET A 1 -7.52 12.16 28.30
N ALA A 2 -7.69 12.51 28.51
CA ALA A 2 -7.39 12.22 27.58
C ALA A 2 -7.23 11.95 27.26
N SER A 3 -7.43 11.93 27.64
CA SER A 3 -7.21 11.55 27.01
C SER A 3 -7.06 10.95 26.92
N GLU A 4 -7.16 10.64 27.19
CA GLU A 4 -6.91 9.96 26.70
C GLU A 4 -6.76 9.35 26.22
N CYS A 5 -6.95 9.27 26.59
CA CYS A 5 -6.70 8.76 25.83
C CYS A 5 -6.38 8.09 25.61
N GLY A 6 -6.24 7.75 25.74
CA GLY A 6 -5.86 7.07 25.10
C GLY A 6 -5.43 6.31 25.11
N ASP A 7 -5.27 5.66 25.41
CA ASP A 7 -4.80 5.03 25.24
C ASP A 7 -4.54 4.04 25.05
N THR A 8 -4.51 3.41 24.90
CA THR A 8 -4.21 2.63 24.57
C THR A 8 -4.06 1.69 24.11
N ALA A 9 -3.98 1.27 23.99
CA ALA A 9 -3.73 0.41 23.55
C ALA A 9 -3.67 -0.28 22.58
N HIS A 10 -3.47 -0.68 21.95
CA HIS A 10 -3.15 -1.30 20.97
C HIS A 10 -2.23 -1.08 20.47
N VAL A 11 -1.92 -1.04 20.75
CA VAL A 11 -1.28 -0.62 20.29
C VAL A 11 -0.84 0.08 20.27
N SER A 12 -0.11 -0.10 20.35
CA SER A 12 0.18 0.87 20.37
C SER A 12 -0.09 1.79 19.63
N GLU A 13 -0.55 1.75 18.93
CA GLU A 13 -0.81 2.87 18.18
C GLU A 13 -1.80 3.75 18.86
N ALA A 14 -1.72 5.03 18.56
CA ALA A 14 -2.65 5.99 19.12
C ALA A 14 -4.05 5.66 18.64
N PRO A 15 -5.04 5.65 19.55
CA PRO A 15 -6.41 5.40 19.11
C PRO A 15 -6.84 6.41 18.05
N GLY A 16 -7.48 5.97 17.00
CA GLY A 16 -7.95 6.81 15.92
C GLY A 16 -6.90 7.16 14.88
N ARG A 17 -5.67 6.72 15.05
CA ARG A 17 -4.63 7.00 14.08
C ARG A 17 -4.75 6.02 12.91
N LEU A 18 -4.83 6.59 11.71
CA LEU A 18 -4.98 5.79 10.50
C LEU A 18 -3.62 5.45 9.90
N THR A 19 -3.54 4.30 9.27
CA THR A 19 -2.37 3.90 8.49
C THR A 19 -2.71 4.03 7.02
N ILE A 20 -1.94 4.86 6.32
CA ILE A 20 -2.12 5.10 4.89
C ILE A 20 -0.92 4.53 4.16
N VAL A 21 -1.19 3.66 3.19
CA VAL A 21 -0.15 3.01 2.41
C VAL A 21 -0.14 3.62 1.02
N GLY A 22 1.03 4.09 0.58
CA GLY A 22 1.22 4.54 -0.78
C GLY A 22 1.80 3.41 -1.61
N LEU A 23 1.16 3.12 -2.73
CA LEU A 23 1.61 2.06 -3.64
C LEU A 23 1.82 2.66 -5.01
N GLY A 24 3.01 2.47 -5.57
CA GLY A 24 3.20 2.98 -6.92
C GLY A 24 4.63 3.28 -7.27
N GLY A 25 4.79 4.31 -8.12
CA GLY A 25 6.06 4.63 -8.71
C GLY A 25 6.21 3.93 -10.05
N SER A 26 7.46 3.84 -10.49
CA SER A 26 7.78 3.16 -11.74
C SER A 26 9.10 2.42 -11.55
N LEU A 27 9.50 1.67 -12.56
CA LEU A 27 10.78 0.96 -12.49
C LEU A 27 11.97 1.88 -12.80
N ARG A 28 11.71 3.14 -13.13
CA ARG A 28 12.78 4.11 -13.36
C ARG A 28 13.37 4.57 -12.03
N ALA A 29 14.67 4.83 -12.03
CA ALA A 29 15.34 5.35 -10.83
C ALA A 29 14.79 6.72 -10.44
N ALA A 30 14.56 7.61 -11.41
CA ALA A 30 13.97 8.92 -11.17
C ALA A 30 12.51 8.88 -11.66
N SER A 31 11.58 8.72 -10.74
CA SER A 31 10.18 8.50 -11.07
C SER A 31 9.33 9.66 -10.58
N HIS A 32 8.63 10.30 -11.52
CA HIS A 32 7.70 11.38 -11.16
C HIS A 32 6.49 10.83 -10.40
N SER A 33 6.03 9.63 -10.74
CA SER A 33 4.91 9.03 -10.02
C SER A 33 5.29 8.70 -8.58
N ARG A 34 6.53 8.28 -8.34
CA ARG A 34 6.98 8.10 -6.97
C ARG A 34 7.05 9.43 -6.23
N ALA A 35 7.58 10.47 -6.87
CA ALA A 35 7.68 11.78 -6.24
C ALA A 35 6.31 12.31 -5.86
N ALA A 36 5.32 12.16 -6.73
CA ALA A 36 3.96 12.58 -6.43
C ALA A 36 3.40 11.81 -5.22
N LEU A 37 3.69 10.51 -5.16
CA LEU A 37 3.23 9.68 -4.07
C LEU A 37 3.85 10.13 -2.74
N GLU A 38 5.14 10.48 -2.76
CA GLU A 38 5.81 10.96 -1.55
C GLU A 38 5.19 12.25 -1.04
N VAL A 39 4.82 13.16 -1.94
CA VAL A 39 4.16 14.41 -1.55
C VAL A 39 2.80 14.11 -0.93
N ALA A 40 2.04 13.21 -1.54
CA ALA A 40 0.72 12.86 -1.01
C ALA A 40 0.82 12.21 0.37
N LEU A 41 1.80 11.32 0.56
CA LEU A 41 1.99 10.69 1.86
C LEU A 41 2.42 11.70 2.92
N ALA A 42 3.25 12.68 2.54
CA ALA A 42 3.63 13.73 3.47
C ALA A 42 2.40 14.51 3.95
N GLY A 43 1.44 14.74 3.03
CA GLY A 43 0.18 15.38 3.42
C GLY A 43 -0.61 14.55 4.40
N ALA A 44 -0.65 13.24 4.19
CA ALA A 44 -1.33 12.35 5.12
C ALA A 44 -0.68 12.39 6.50
N GLU A 45 0.65 12.45 6.55
CA GLU A 45 1.35 12.54 7.82
C GLU A 45 1.04 13.84 8.55
N GLU A 46 0.98 14.95 7.81
CA GLU A 46 0.60 16.22 8.42
C GLU A 46 -0.80 16.18 9.00
N ALA A 47 -1.67 15.36 8.43
CA ALA A 47 -3.02 15.20 8.93
C ALA A 47 -3.11 14.19 10.07
N GLY A 48 -1.99 13.60 10.49
CA GLY A 48 -1.96 12.73 11.66
C GLY A 48 -1.89 11.24 11.35
N ALA A 49 -1.80 10.83 10.08
CA ALA A 49 -1.74 9.43 9.74
C ALA A 49 -0.33 8.88 9.84
N GLU A 50 -0.23 7.57 10.07
CA GLU A 50 1.01 6.85 9.82
C GLU A 50 1.04 6.47 8.36
N THR A 51 2.22 6.54 7.74
CA THR A 51 2.33 6.25 6.32
C THR A 51 3.37 5.18 6.04
N ARG A 52 3.20 4.50 4.92
CA ARG A 52 4.15 3.53 4.44
C ARG A 52 4.18 3.60 2.92
N LEU A 53 5.38 3.65 2.36
CA LEU A 53 5.57 3.70 0.90
C LEU A 53 5.98 2.34 0.40
N LEU A 54 5.22 1.80 -0.54
CA LEU A 54 5.58 0.58 -1.28
C LEU A 54 5.98 1.02 -2.69
N ASP A 55 7.28 1.13 -2.91
CA ASP A 55 7.84 1.58 -4.17
C ASP A 55 8.06 0.38 -5.08
N LEU A 56 7.42 0.40 -6.25
CA LEU A 56 7.47 -0.73 -7.17
C LEU A 56 8.88 -1.07 -7.62
N ARG A 57 9.76 -0.08 -7.74
CA ARG A 57 11.14 -0.33 -8.12
C ARG A 57 11.87 -1.12 -7.03
N GLU A 58 11.69 -0.72 -5.79
CA GLU A 58 12.36 -1.37 -4.67
C GLU A 58 11.78 -2.75 -4.37
N LEU A 59 10.47 -2.89 -4.54
CA LEU A 59 9.83 -4.19 -4.31
C LEU A 59 10.29 -5.23 -5.32
N ALA A 60 10.53 -4.82 -6.57
CA ALA A 60 10.98 -5.73 -7.63
C ALA A 60 10.14 -7.01 -7.66
N LEU A 61 8.82 -6.84 -7.73
CA LEU A 61 7.90 -7.97 -7.64
C LEU A 61 8.06 -8.93 -8.83
N PRO A 62 8.00 -10.24 -8.58
CA PRO A 62 7.88 -11.16 -9.69
C PRO A 62 6.50 -11.02 -10.33
N MET A 63 6.35 -11.51 -11.55
CA MET A 63 5.06 -11.50 -12.22
C MET A 63 4.10 -12.41 -11.47
N PHE A 64 2.91 -11.91 -11.17
CA PHE A 64 1.89 -12.71 -10.50
C PHE A 64 1.49 -13.90 -11.39
N ASP A 65 1.46 -15.07 -10.80
CA ASP A 65 1.11 -16.30 -11.50
C ASP A 65 0.06 -17.02 -10.66
N PRO A 66 -1.18 -17.14 -11.15
CA PRO A 66 -2.25 -17.74 -10.35
C PRO A 66 -2.01 -19.20 -9.99
N GLU A 67 -1.09 -19.88 -10.66
CA GLU A 67 -0.75 -21.25 -10.30
C GLU A 67 0.35 -21.32 -9.25
N HIS A 68 0.98 -20.19 -8.93
CA HIS A 68 2.04 -20.12 -7.93
C HIS A 68 1.81 -18.88 -7.09
N GLU A 69 0.66 -18.81 -6.43
CA GLU A 69 0.25 -17.59 -5.77
C GLU A 69 0.64 -17.51 -4.30
N SER A 70 1.51 -18.41 -3.84
CA SER A 70 2.01 -18.30 -2.47
C SER A 70 3.00 -17.14 -2.40
N PRO A 71 2.64 -16.05 -1.72
CA PRO A 71 3.54 -14.91 -1.68
C PRO A 71 4.72 -15.17 -0.76
N ALA A 72 5.87 -14.64 -1.16
CA ALA A 72 7.08 -14.70 -0.37
C ALA A 72 7.86 -13.41 -0.61
N GLY A 73 8.71 -13.04 0.34
CA GLY A 73 9.54 -11.86 0.18
C GLY A 73 8.74 -10.60 -0.08
N ALA A 74 9.08 -9.89 -1.15
CA ALA A 74 8.45 -8.61 -1.46
C ALA A 74 6.95 -8.76 -1.74
N ALA A 75 6.52 -9.85 -2.36
CA ALA A 75 5.10 -10.07 -2.61
C ALA A 75 4.34 -10.25 -1.31
N ALA A 76 4.90 -10.96 -0.34
CA ALA A 76 4.28 -11.10 0.96
C ALA A 76 4.20 -9.75 1.67
N GLU A 77 5.26 -8.95 1.59
CA GLU A 77 5.27 -7.61 2.18
C GLU A 77 4.17 -6.75 1.59
N LEU A 78 4.04 -6.76 0.26
CA LEU A 78 2.99 -5.99 -0.41
C LEU A 78 1.61 -6.41 0.08
N VAL A 79 1.33 -7.71 0.06
CA VAL A 79 0.01 -8.23 0.38
C VAL A 79 -0.37 -7.90 1.83
N GLU A 80 0.53 -8.16 2.78
CA GLU A 80 0.21 -7.95 4.19
C GLU A 80 0.13 -6.46 4.52
N THR A 81 1.01 -5.64 3.94
CA THR A 81 0.98 -4.20 4.19
C THR A 81 -0.31 -3.59 3.67
N CYS A 82 -0.74 -3.97 2.47
CA CYS A 82 -1.98 -3.45 1.91
C CYS A 82 -3.18 -3.93 2.70
N TYR A 83 -3.17 -5.19 3.14
CA TYR A 83 -4.30 -5.73 3.89
C TYR A 83 -4.47 -5.03 5.24
N ALA A 84 -3.37 -4.63 5.87
CA ALA A 84 -3.42 -3.98 7.17
C ALA A 84 -3.72 -2.47 7.08
N ALA A 85 -3.68 -1.88 5.90
CA ALA A 85 -3.88 -0.45 5.74
C ALA A 85 -5.32 -0.04 5.96
N ASP A 86 -5.52 1.17 6.49
CA ASP A 86 -6.85 1.77 6.58
C ASP A 86 -7.23 2.46 5.29
N GLY A 87 -6.25 2.96 4.54
CA GLY A 87 -6.48 3.59 3.24
C GLY A 87 -5.24 3.51 2.40
N MET A 88 -5.39 3.76 1.10
CA MET A 88 -4.29 3.66 0.16
C MET A 88 -4.27 4.84 -0.77
N LEU A 89 -3.06 5.22 -1.18
CA LEU A 89 -2.82 6.19 -2.23
C LEU A 89 -2.07 5.48 -3.34
N TRP A 90 -2.56 5.59 -4.57
CA TRP A 90 -1.97 4.91 -5.71
C TRP A 90 -1.40 5.94 -6.69
N SER A 91 -0.23 5.66 -7.23
CA SER A 91 0.37 6.53 -8.24
C SER A 91 1.09 5.69 -9.27
N SER A 92 0.76 5.90 -10.54
CA SER A 92 1.32 5.13 -11.63
C SER A 92 1.60 6.05 -12.82
N PRO A 93 2.71 5.82 -13.55
CA PRO A 93 2.85 6.49 -14.84
C PRO A 93 1.76 5.99 -15.78
N LEU A 94 1.47 6.79 -16.79
CA LEU A 94 0.45 6.46 -17.78
C LEU A 94 1.15 5.95 -19.03
N TYR A 95 1.02 4.67 -19.31
CA TYR A 95 1.57 4.05 -20.51
C TYR A 95 0.42 3.52 -21.34
N GLN A 96 0.41 3.85 -22.64
CA GLN A 96 -0.63 3.40 -23.56
C GLN A 96 -2.04 3.69 -23.01
N GLY A 97 -2.20 4.82 -22.34
CA GLY A 97 -3.51 5.27 -21.88
C GLY A 97 -4.01 4.63 -20.60
N THR A 98 -3.18 3.88 -19.90
CA THR A 98 -3.61 3.22 -18.66
C THR A 98 -2.45 3.10 -17.69
N VAL A 99 -2.68 2.44 -16.56
CA VAL A 99 -1.64 2.25 -15.56
C VAL A 99 -0.51 1.40 -16.12
N SER A 100 0.68 1.52 -15.53
CA SER A 100 1.83 0.75 -15.99
C SER A 100 1.65 -0.72 -15.70
N GLY A 101 2.37 -1.55 -16.47
CA GLY A 101 2.35 -2.99 -16.22
C GLY A 101 2.86 -3.34 -14.83
N ALA A 102 3.90 -2.63 -14.36
CA ALA A 102 4.41 -2.88 -13.02
C ALA A 102 3.35 -2.60 -11.95
N PHE A 103 2.58 -1.52 -12.14
CA PHE A 103 1.52 -1.21 -11.19
C PHE A 103 0.40 -2.24 -11.24
N LYS A 104 -0.01 -2.61 -12.45
CA LYS A 104 -1.05 -3.62 -12.61
C LYS A 104 -0.63 -4.94 -11.99
N ASN A 105 0.65 -5.32 -12.16
CA ASN A 105 1.15 -6.54 -11.55
C ASN A 105 1.04 -6.51 -10.03
N SER A 106 1.32 -5.36 -9.41
CA SER A 106 1.17 -5.25 -7.96
C SER A 106 -0.29 -5.43 -7.54
N LEU A 107 -1.23 -4.91 -8.33
CA LEU A 107 -2.65 -5.12 -8.03
C LEU A 107 -3.04 -6.58 -8.20
N ASP A 108 -2.46 -7.26 -9.20
CA ASP A 108 -2.76 -8.67 -9.42
C ASP A 108 -2.36 -9.52 -8.22
N TRP A 109 -1.25 -9.18 -7.55
CA TRP A 109 -0.86 -9.88 -6.32
C TRP A 109 -1.90 -9.76 -5.21
N LEU A 110 -2.68 -8.68 -5.19
CA LEU A 110 -3.72 -8.52 -4.19
C LEU A 110 -4.90 -9.47 -4.40
N HIS A 111 -4.93 -10.18 -5.54
CA HIS A 111 -5.96 -11.19 -5.81
C HIS A 111 -6.04 -12.22 -4.68
N ILE A 112 -4.90 -12.56 -4.08
CA ILE A 112 -4.89 -13.58 -3.03
C ILE A 112 -5.63 -13.13 -1.76
N LEU A 113 -5.93 -11.84 -1.63
CA LEU A 113 -6.72 -11.35 -0.49
C LEU A 113 -8.19 -11.76 -0.59
N GLY A 114 -8.61 -12.31 -1.73
CA GLY A 114 -9.99 -12.75 -1.89
C GLY A 114 -10.39 -13.86 -0.93
N SER A 115 -9.42 -14.61 -0.41
CA SER A 115 -9.69 -15.68 0.54
C SER A 115 -9.62 -15.22 1.99
N ARG A 116 -9.29 -13.96 2.24
CA ARG A 116 -9.22 -13.43 3.60
C ARG A 116 -10.61 -13.10 4.13
N GLU A 117 -10.70 -12.93 5.42
CA GLU A 117 -11.95 -12.58 6.08
C GLU A 117 -11.70 -11.36 6.96
N PRO A 118 -12.16 -10.15 6.56
CA PRO A 118 -12.93 -9.87 5.32
C PRO A 118 -12.05 -9.95 4.07
N PRO A 119 -12.67 -10.17 2.90
CA PRO A 119 -11.89 -10.34 1.67
C PRO A 119 -11.41 -9.02 1.08
N TYR A 120 -10.32 -9.12 0.35
CA TYR A 120 -9.75 -7.99 -0.39
C TYR A 120 -9.51 -6.79 0.51
N LEU A 121 -9.88 -5.62 0.03
CA LEU A 121 -9.69 -4.36 0.73
C LEU A 121 -11.00 -3.86 1.32
N HIS A 122 -11.81 -4.76 1.82
CA HIS A 122 -13.11 -4.43 2.40
C HIS A 122 -12.95 -3.38 3.51
N ASP A 123 -13.76 -2.33 3.44
CA ASP A 123 -13.74 -1.20 4.38
C ASP A 123 -12.42 -0.43 4.37
N ARG A 124 -11.66 -0.51 3.28
CA ARG A 124 -10.48 0.34 3.07
C ARG A 124 -10.81 1.46 2.11
N SER A 125 -10.18 2.60 2.30
CA SER A 125 -10.34 3.76 1.43
C SER A 125 -9.14 3.97 0.54
#